data_76e362f25c71da528cdeb1f37ed035e0
#
_entry.id   76e362f25c71da528cdeb1f37ed035e0
#
_cell.length_a   1.000
_cell.length_b   1.000
_cell.length_c   1.000
_cell.angle_alpha   90.00
_cell.angle_beta   90.00
_cell.angle_gamma   90.00
#
_symmetry.space_group_name_H-M   'P 1'
#
loop_
_entity.id
_entity.type
_entity.pdbx_description
1 polymer ?
#
loop_
_entity_poly.entity_id
_entity_poly.type
_entity_poly.pdbx_seq_one_letter_code
_entity_poly.pdbx_strand_id
1 'polypeptide(L)'
;SLGCGNPTALSALHPGEVVLDLGSGAGLDVLLSARRVGEFGRAYGLDMTDEMLAEANANKSKSGLTNVEFLKGHIEEIPLPDNAVDVVISNCVINLSADKDKVFSEVFRVLKPGG
;
A
#
# COMPACT_ATOMS: atom_id res chain seq x y z
N SER A 1 10.15 -2.11 -5.21
CA SER A 1 10.88 -0.98 -4.65
C SER A 1 10.09 -0.30 -3.52
N LEU A 2 10.78 0.41 -2.69
CA LEU A 2 10.21 1.14 -1.56
C LEU A 2 10.34 2.64 -1.80
N GLY A 3 9.22 3.38 -1.72
CA GLY A 3 9.21 4.83 -1.81
C GLY A 3 8.53 5.47 -0.62
N CYS A 4 8.93 6.68 -0.24
CA CYS A 4 8.21 7.49 0.72
C CYS A 4 7.16 8.30 -0.05
N GLY A 5 5.90 8.29 0.43
CA GLY A 5 4.74 8.78 -0.29
C GLY A 5 4.81 10.24 -0.70
N ASN A 6 5.26 10.49 -1.89
CA ASN A 6 5.27 11.80 -2.54
C ASN A 6 4.81 11.64 -3.99
N PRO A 7 4.54 12.73 -4.71
CA PRO A 7 4.08 12.65 -6.10
C PRO A 7 5.03 11.89 -7.02
N THR A 8 6.32 11.89 -6.72
CA THR A 8 7.33 11.16 -7.50
C THR A 8 7.13 9.65 -7.38
N ALA A 9 6.81 9.15 -6.18
CA ALA A 9 6.57 7.72 -5.97
C ALA A 9 5.38 7.24 -6.79
N LEU A 10 4.28 8.02 -6.80
CA LEU A 10 3.10 7.69 -7.60
C LEU A 10 3.41 7.72 -9.10
N SER A 11 4.16 8.69 -9.57
CA SER A 11 4.48 8.83 -10.99
C SER A 11 5.41 7.72 -11.50
N ALA A 12 6.11 7.02 -10.61
CA ALA A 12 6.98 5.91 -10.96
C ALA A 12 6.23 4.58 -11.14
N LEU A 13 4.94 4.53 -10.83
CA LEU A 13 4.15 3.30 -10.98
C LEU A 13 3.88 3.00 -12.45
N HIS A 14 3.94 1.71 -12.80
CA HIS A 14 3.69 1.24 -14.15
C HIS A 14 2.38 0.45 -14.24
N PRO A 15 1.70 0.47 -15.39
CA PRO A 15 0.50 -0.35 -15.59
C PRO A 15 0.75 -1.82 -15.28
N GLY A 16 -0.19 -2.45 -14.58
CA GLY A 16 -0.11 -3.87 -14.23
C GLY A 16 0.61 -4.17 -12.93
N GLU A 17 1.25 -3.19 -12.31
CA GLU A 17 1.95 -3.41 -11.04
C GLU A 17 1.00 -3.62 -9.86
N VAL A 18 1.47 -4.36 -8.85
CA VAL A 18 0.78 -4.52 -7.56
C VAL A 18 1.49 -3.65 -6.54
N VAL A 19 0.74 -2.75 -5.93
CA VAL A 19 1.27 -1.73 -5.01
C VAL A 19 0.72 -1.96 -3.60
N LEU A 20 1.57 -1.80 -2.60
CA LEU A 20 1.15 -1.77 -1.20
C LEU A 20 1.51 -0.41 -0.61
N ASP A 21 0.50 0.25 -0.03
CA ASP A 21 0.68 1.52 0.69
C ASP A 21 0.60 1.26 2.18
N LEU A 22 1.68 1.53 2.89
CA LEU A 22 1.74 1.38 4.34
C LEU A 22 1.21 2.65 5.03
N GLY A 23 0.29 2.48 5.97
CA GLY A 23 -0.33 3.61 6.67
C GLY A 23 -1.23 4.41 5.73
N SER A 24 -2.16 3.72 5.07
CA SER A 24 -2.98 4.30 4.00
C SER A 24 -3.96 5.39 4.46
N GLY A 25 -4.27 5.48 5.74
CA GLY A 25 -5.23 6.46 6.26
C GLY A 25 -6.58 6.37 5.55
N ALA A 26 -7.08 7.51 5.05
CA ALA A 26 -8.35 7.57 4.31
C ALA A 26 -8.29 6.93 2.91
N GLY A 27 -7.13 6.48 2.49
CA GLY A 27 -6.97 5.69 1.27
C GLY A 27 -6.88 6.48 -0.03
N LEU A 28 -6.77 7.80 0.01
CA LEU A 28 -6.76 8.61 -1.20
C LEU A 28 -5.56 8.29 -2.10
N ASP A 29 -4.38 8.12 -1.52
CA ASP A 29 -3.17 7.77 -2.29
C ASP A 29 -3.27 6.35 -2.86
N VAL A 30 -3.92 5.43 -2.14
CA VAL A 30 -4.16 4.07 -2.62
C VAL A 30 -5.05 4.10 -3.85
N LEU A 31 -6.10 4.92 -3.84
CA LEU A 31 -7.00 5.08 -4.99
C LEU A 31 -6.26 5.66 -6.20
N LEU A 32 -5.39 6.65 -5.98
CA LEU A 32 -4.54 7.19 -7.06
C LEU A 32 -3.60 6.12 -7.61
N SER A 33 -3.00 5.31 -6.75
CA SER A 33 -2.15 4.18 -7.16
C SER A 33 -2.93 3.19 -8.01
N ALA A 34 -4.16 2.85 -7.59
CA ALA A 34 -5.02 1.93 -8.32
C ALA A 34 -5.33 2.42 -9.74
N ARG A 35 -5.60 3.71 -9.87
CA ARG A 35 -5.82 4.32 -11.20
C ARG A 35 -4.57 4.26 -12.04
N ARG A 36 -3.41 4.49 -11.43
CA ARG A 36 -2.13 4.51 -12.14
C ARG A 36 -1.74 3.16 -12.69
N VAL A 37 -1.94 2.08 -11.91
CA VAL A 37 -1.59 0.73 -12.34
C VAL A 37 -2.65 0.10 -13.25
N GLY A 38 -3.84 0.66 -13.31
CA GLY A 38 -4.89 0.23 -14.21
C GLY A 38 -5.58 -1.08 -13.81
N GLU A 39 -6.49 -1.53 -14.66
CA GLU A 39 -7.36 -2.67 -14.35
C GLU A 39 -6.62 -4.01 -14.18
N PHE A 40 -5.43 -4.13 -14.77
CA PHE A 40 -4.60 -5.34 -14.62
C PHE A 40 -3.64 -5.27 -13.44
N GLY A 41 -3.52 -4.10 -12.81
CA GLY A 41 -2.77 -3.91 -11.60
C GLY A 41 -3.68 -3.98 -10.37
N ARG A 42 -3.08 -3.81 -9.19
CA ARG A 42 -3.82 -3.84 -7.94
C ARG A 42 -3.15 -2.94 -6.90
N ALA A 43 -3.95 -2.31 -6.06
CA ALA A 43 -3.44 -1.50 -4.97
C ALA A 43 -4.00 -1.99 -3.63
N TYR A 44 -3.10 -2.21 -2.68
CA TYR A 44 -3.44 -2.53 -1.30
C TYR A 44 -3.12 -1.34 -0.41
N GLY A 45 -4.00 -1.07 0.54
CA GLY A 45 -3.75 -0.08 1.58
C GLY A 45 -3.79 -0.76 2.95
N LEU A 46 -2.77 -0.53 3.76
CA LEU A 46 -2.69 -1.11 5.10
C LEU A 46 -2.85 -0.01 6.15
N ASP A 47 -3.77 -0.21 7.08
CA ASP A 47 -3.90 0.67 8.25
C ASP A 47 -4.29 -0.15 9.47
N MET A 48 -3.98 0.37 10.66
CA MET A 48 -4.26 -0.34 11.90
C MET A 48 -5.59 0.06 12.56
N THR A 49 -6.25 1.12 12.11
CA THR A 49 -7.47 1.62 12.75
C THR A 49 -8.71 1.28 11.94
N ASP A 50 -9.77 0.87 12.63
CA ASP A 50 -11.05 0.58 12.00
C ASP A 50 -11.69 1.84 11.39
N GLU A 51 -11.48 2.99 12.04
CA GLU A 51 -12.01 4.27 11.58
C GLU A 51 -11.44 4.66 10.21
N MET A 52 -10.12 4.55 10.04
CA MET A 52 -9.47 4.85 8.78
C MET A 52 -9.87 3.87 7.69
N LEU A 53 -10.00 2.58 8.04
CA LEU A 53 -10.43 1.57 7.08
C LEU A 53 -11.87 1.81 6.62
N ALA A 54 -12.77 2.22 7.53
CA ALA A 54 -14.15 2.55 7.18
C ALA A 54 -14.20 3.73 6.21
N GLU A 55 -13.42 4.78 6.48
CA GLU A 55 -13.34 5.95 5.62
C GLU A 55 -12.74 5.59 4.25
N ALA A 56 -11.68 4.79 4.25
CA ALA A 56 -11.03 4.33 3.02
C ALA A 56 -12.00 3.52 2.15
N ASN A 57 -12.77 2.61 2.76
CA ASN A 57 -13.76 1.82 2.03
C ASN A 57 -14.92 2.66 1.51
N ALA A 58 -15.31 3.70 2.23
CA ALA A 58 -16.31 4.65 1.74
C ALA A 58 -15.80 5.40 0.50
N ASN A 59 -14.55 5.84 0.54
CA ASN A 59 -13.92 6.51 -0.60
C ASN A 59 -13.75 5.56 -1.79
N LYS A 60 -13.40 4.30 -1.55
CA LYS A 60 -13.35 3.27 -2.58
C LYS A 60 -14.69 3.12 -3.28
N SER A 61 -15.77 3.03 -2.53
CA SER A 61 -17.13 2.89 -3.09
C SER A 61 -17.48 4.06 -3.99
N LYS A 62 -17.13 5.27 -3.57
CA LYS A 62 -17.39 6.49 -4.37
C LYS A 62 -16.55 6.53 -5.64
N SER A 63 -15.36 5.95 -5.63
CA SER A 63 -14.45 5.97 -6.78
C SER A 63 -14.87 5.03 -7.90
N GLY A 64 -15.62 3.97 -7.59
CA GLY A 64 -15.97 2.94 -8.55
C GLY A 64 -14.82 1.99 -8.90
N LEU A 65 -13.67 2.13 -8.29
CA LEU A 65 -12.51 1.27 -8.57
C LEU A 65 -12.70 -0.13 -7.95
N THR A 66 -12.32 -1.16 -8.70
CA THR A 66 -12.45 -2.55 -8.29
C THR A 66 -11.11 -3.23 -7.98
N ASN A 67 -9.98 -2.58 -8.30
CA ASN A 67 -8.65 -3.12 -8.11
C ASN A 67 -7.98 -2.59 -6.84
N VAL A 68 -8.77 -2.32 -5.81
CA VAL A 68 -8.32 -1.80 -4.52
C VAL A 68 -8.77 -2.72 -3.41
N GLU A 69 -7.90 -2.96 -2.44
CA GLU A 69 -8.25 -3.66 -1.21
C GLU A 69 -7.60 -2.98 -0.01
N PHE A 70 -8.38 -2.70 1.02
CA PHE A 70 -7.88 -2.16 2.27
C PHE A 70 -7.77 -3.27 3.31
N LEU A 71 -6.61 -3.35 3.96
CA LEU A 71 -6.28 -4.40 4.92
C LEU A 71 -6.06 -3.79 6.30
N LYS A 72 -6.57 -4.46 7.32
CA LYS A 72 -6.27 -4.11 8.70
C LYS A 72 -5.05 -4.88 9.16
N GLY A 73 -4.07 -4.17 9.72
CA GLY A 73 -2.87 -4.80 10.24
C GLY A 73 -1.82 -3.79 10.63
N HIS A 74 -0.73 -4.31 11.14
CA HIS A 74 0.44 -3.54 11.54
C HIS A 74 1.55 -3.67 10.51
N ILE A 75 2.36 -2.61 10.36
CA ILE A 75 3.48 -2.61 9.42
C ILE A 75 4.57 -3.61 9.80
N GLU A 76 4.60 -4.01 11.07
CA GLU A 76 5.53 -5.03 11.57
C GLU A 76 5.10 -6.46 11.23
N GLU A 77 3.86 -6.63 10.77
CA GLU A 77 3.30 -7.93 10.40
C GLU A 77 2.28 -7.75 9.28
N ILE A 78 2.78 -7.67 8.05
CA ILE A 78 1.96 -7.35 6.89
C ILE A 78 1.12 -8.57 6.49
N PRO A 79 -0.23 -8.44 6.43
CA PRO A 79 -1.13 -9.57 6.15
C PRO A 79 -1.21 -9.92 4.66
N LEU A 80 -0.05 -10.10 4.04
CA LEU A 80 0.09 -10.53 2.65
C LEU A 80 1.13 -11.64 2.59
N PRO A 81 1.02 -12.55 1.60
CA PRO A 81 2.03 -13.61 1.42
C PRO A 81 3.36 -13.04 0.93
N ASP A 82 4.37 -13.90 0.94
CA ASP A 82 5.67 -13.57 0.39
C ASP A 82 5.54 -13.26 -1.10
N ASN A 83 6.36 -12.32 -1.58
CA ASN A 83 6.43 -11.99 -3.01
C ASN A 83 5.07 -11.60 -3.60
N ALA A 84 4.27 -10.86 -2.86
CA ALA A 84 2.91 -10.48 -3.27
C ALA A 84 2.85 -9.18 -4.06
N VAL A 85 3.80 -8.27 -3.88
CA VAL A 85 3.72 -6.92 -4.44
C VAL A 85 4.98 -6.52 -5.19
N ASP A 86 4.82 -5.62 -6.16
CA ASP A 86 5.93 -5.08 -6.96
C ASP A 86 6.54 -3.84 -6.32
N VAL A 87 5.70 -3.04 -5.64
CA VAL A 87 6.11 -1.74 -5.08
C VAL A 87 5.49 -1.56 -3.71
N VAL A 88 6.27 -1.05 -2.76
CA VAL A 88 5.78 -0.60 -1.46
C VAL A 88 5.99 0.89 -1.35
N ILE A 89 4.93 1.61 -1.01
CA ILE A 89 4.96 3.06 -0.76
C ILE A 89 4.67 3.27 0.72
N SER A 90 5.45 4.13 1.36
CA SER A 90 5.23 4.50 2.75
C SER A 90 5.20 6.01 2.88
N ASN A 91 4.21 6.55 3.57
CA ASN A 91 4.14 7.98 3.91
C ASN A 91 5.01 8.27 5.14
N CYS A 92 6.22 7.73 5.16
CA CYS A 92 7.18 7.88 6.25
C CYS A 92 6.69 7.27 7.57
N VAL A 93 5.67 6.43 7.51
CA VAL A 93 5.10 5.75 8.69
C VAL A 93 6.11 4.81 9.35
N ILE A 94 7.10 4.35 8.59
CA ILE A 94 8.17 3.48 9.11
C ILE A 94 8.92 4.15 10.25
N ASN A 95 9.09 5.47 10.19
CA ASN A 95 9.78 6.23 11.23
C ASN A 95 9.03 6.24 12.57
N LEU A 96 7.74 5.90 12.56
CA LEU A 96 6.90 5.84 13.75
C LEU A 96 6.95 4.46 14.43
N SER A 97 7.49 3.45 13.75
CA SER A 97 7.57 2.10 14.31
C SER A 97 8.63 2.00 15.39
N ALA A 98 8.33 1.24 16.44
CA ALA A 98 9.29 0.90 17.48
C ALA A 98 10.30 -0.15 17.01
N ASP A 99 9.96 -0.94 15.99
CA ASP A 99 10.80 -2.01 15.45
C ASP A 99 10.96 -1.86 13.94
N LYS A 100 11.88 -0.97 13.55
CA LYS A 100 12.15 -0.69 12.14
C LYS A 100 12.74 -1.88 11.40
N ASP A 101 13.56 -2.69 12.07
CA ASP A 101 14.14 -3.88 11.45
C ASP A 101 13.05 -4.87 11.05
N LYS A 102 12.04 -5.04 11.91
CA LYS A 102 10.90 -5.89 11.62
C LYS A 102 10.10 -5.37 10.44
N VAL A 103 9.88 -4.05 10.36
CA VAL A 103 9.17 -3.43 9.25
C VAL A 103 9.92 -3.67 7.93
N PHE A 104 11.22 -3.41 7.89
CA PHE A 104 12.00 -3.64 6.68
C PHE A 104 12.03 -5.12 6.29
N SER A 105 12.11 -6.02 7.27
CA SER A 105 12.03 -7.46 7.01
C SER A 105 10.70 -7.82 6.33
N GLU A 106 9.59 -7.26 6.82
CA GLU A 106 8.27 -7.51 6.23
C GLU A 106 8.14 -6.90 4.84
N VAL A 107 8.67 -5.69 4.63
CA VAL A 107 8.66 -5.06 3.31
C VAL A 107 9.39 -5.94 2.29
N PHE A 108 10.59 -6.41 2.62
CA PHE A 108 11.34 -7.29 1.72
C PHE A 108 10.65 -8.63 1.51
N ARG A 109 9.98 -9.15 2.54
CA ARG A 109 9.25 -10.42 2.43
C ARG A 109 8.12 -10.34 1.41
N VAL A 110 7.33 -9.25 1.44
CA VAL A 110 6.17 -9.11 0.55
C VAL A 110 6.54 -8.64 -0.85
N LEU A 111 7.70 -8.01 -1.02
CA LEU A 111 8.18 -7.58 -2.34
C LEU A 111 8.61 -8.79 -3.17
N LYS A 112 8.20 -8.78 -4.45
CA LYS A 112 8.72 -9.74 -5.43
C LYS A 112 10.22 -9.50 -5.65
N PRO A 113 11.00 -10.54 -6.00
CA PRO A 113 12.40 -10.35 -6.36
C PRO A 113 12.53 -9.30 -7.47
N GLY A 114 13.40 -8.31 -7.25
CA GLY A 114 13.57 -7.19 -8.18
C GLY A 114 12.57 -6.05 -8.02
N GLY A 115 11.64 -6.24 -7.09
CA GLY A 115 10.64 -5.21 -6.78
C GLY A 115 11.16 -4.06 -5.92
#